data_94fb031e591c657e3a5e68aa9848f00f
#
_entry.id   94fb031e591c657e3a5e68aa9848f00f
#
_cell.length_a   1.000
_cell.length_b   1.000
_cell.length_c   1.000
_cell.angle_alpha   90.00
_cell.angle_beta   90.00
_cell.angle_gamma   90.00
#
_symmetry.space_group_name_H-M   'P 1'
#
loop_
_entity.id
_entity.type
_entity.pdbx_description
1 polymer ?
#
loop_
_entity_poly.entity_id
_entity_poly.type
_entity_poly.pdbx_seq_one_letter_code
_entity_poly.pdbx_strand_id
1 'polypeptide(L)'
;MTNSRWTEVGVALKTEKVSGNNLMNDKEKKSMKILAAQGSPRPKMSNTEVLLQEFLGGARNAGAETETVYLQEKDIHPCVGCFSCWVKTPGVCIFKDDMPGLLEKVRGGDIIVYAFPLYNYNMTAIMKAFQERLLPLVHPHFVKTGEVYRHPPRYAMNRKMVLISNCGFPEVSHFEGIRRVFRHMEKSSGAPLIGELLMPAGQLLRVEPLKEKIQVILQAARRAGVEVVREGRVSGETEAQIQKPIFSADQLAGMANQTWDRLLQGNG
;
A
#
# COMPACT_ATOMS: atom_id res chain seq x y z
N MET A 1 -19.94 13.17 -48.40
CA MET A 1 -19.73 11.82 -48.94
C MET A 1 -18.44 11.33 -48.31
N THR A 2 -18.50 10.49 -47.29
CA THR A 2 -18.40 9.05 -47.24
C THR A 2 -18.71 8.56 -45.83
N ASN A 3 -19.68 7.64 -45.78
CA ASN A 3 -20.08 6.82 -44.64
C ASN A 3 -18.93 5.92 -44.21
N SER A 4 -18.70 5.76 -42.91
CA SER A 4 -18.08 4.56 -42.38
C SER A 4 -18.92 4.01 -41.24
N ARG A 5 -19.44 2.83 -41.52
CA ARG A 5 -20.26 1.98 -40.65
C ARG A 5 -19.43 1.46 -39.49
N TRP A 6 -19.97 1.58 -38.30
CA TRP A 6 -19.56 0.75 -37.17
C TRP A 6 -20.61 -0.36 -37.03
N THR A 7 -20.23 -1.59 -37.33
CA THR A 7 -21.06 -2.80 -37.15
C THR A 7 -20.95 -3.25 -35.70
N GLU A 8 -22.12 -3.45 -35.10
CA GLU A 8 -22.32 -4.09 -33.80
C GLU A 8 -21.85 -5.55 -33.87
N VAL A 9 -20.97 -5.96 -32.97
CA VAL A 9 -20.65 -7.36 -32.74
C VAL A 9 -21.41 -7.82 -31.50
N GLY A 10 -22.56 -8.43 -31.72
CA GLY A 10 -23.33 -9.10 -30.71
C GLY A 10 -22.66 -10.42 -30.30
N VAL A 11 -22.29 -10.57 -29.05
CA VAL A 11 -21.86 -11.84 -28.46
C VAL A 11 -23.05 -12.48 -27.76
N ALA A 12 -23.57 -13.55 -28.33
CA ALA A 12 -24.62 -14.36 -27.73
C ALA A 12 -24.03 -15.26 -26.64
N LEU A 13 -24.47 -15.07 -25.40
CA LEU A 13 -24.19 -15.97 -24.30
C LEU A 13 -25.13 -17.18 -24.35
N LYS A 14 -24.59 -18.35 -24.62
CA LYS A 14 -25.30 -19.63 -24.42
C LYS A 14 -25.27 -19.98 -22.92
N THR A 15 -26.42 -20.02 -22.31
CA THR A 15 -26.64 -20.57 -20.97
C THR A 15 -26.88 -22.05 -21.06
N GLU A 16 -25.92 -22.88 -20.67
CA GLU A 16 -26.17 -24.31 -20.41
C GLU A 16 -26.49 -24.46 -18.90
N LYS A 17 -27.70 -24.98 -18.65
CA LYS A 17 -28.12 -25.45 -17.32
C LYS A 17 -27.45 -26.80 -17.08
N VAL A 18 -26.56 -26.88 -16.12
CA VAL A 18 -26.10 -28.15 -15.55
C VAL A 18 -26.78 -28.34 -14.20
N SER A 19 -27.67 -29.30 -14.13
CA SER A 19 -28.28 -29.82 -12.89
C SER A 19 -27.36 -30.87 -12.29
N GLY A 20 -27.17 -30.81 -11.01
CA GLY A 20 -26.98 -32.03 -10.24
C GLY A 20 -25.70 -32.19 -9.44
N ASN A 21 -25.96 -32.29 -8.17
CA ASN A 21 -25.30 -32.99 -7.09
C ASN A 21 -24.16 -32.32 -6.31
N ASN A 22 -24.55 -31.93 -5.09
CA ASN A 22 -23.71 -31.71 -3.91
C ASN A 22 -22.73 -32.87 -3.69
N LEU A 23 -21.45 -32.59 -3.90
CA LEU A 23 -20.37 -33.19 -3.13
C LEU A 23 -19.60 -32.01 -2.57
N MET A 24 -19.63 -31.84 -1.26
CA MET A 24 -18.79 -30.89 -0.53
C MET A 24 -17.34 -31.28 -0.82
N ASN A 25 -16.76 -30.63 -1.83
CA ASN A 25 -15.31 -30.56 -1.97
C ASN A 25 -14.85 -29.47 -1.01
N ASP A 26 -14.09 -29.86 0.00
CA ASP A 26 -13.17 -28.98 0.71
C ASP A 26 -12.25 -28.34 -0.34
N LYS A 27 -12.70 -27.23 -0.93
CA LYS A 27 -11.80 -26.37 -1.67
C LYS A 27 -10.78 -25.90 -0.66
N GLU A 28 -9.55 -26.36 -0.76
CA GLU A 28 -8.39 -25.76 -0.10
C GLU A 28 -8.56 -24.24 -0.14
N LYS A 29 -8.83 -23.64 1.01
CA LYS A 29 -9.08 -22.21 1.13
C LYS A 29 -7.75 -21.54 0.83
N LYS A 30 -7.55 -21.12 -0.43
CA LYS A 30 -6.34 -20.47 -0.89
C LYS A 30 -5.97 -19.38 0.12
N SER A 31 -4.80 -19.47 0.74
CA SER A 31 -4.34 -18.49 1.71
C SER A 31 -4.25 -17.11 1.06
N MET A 32 -4.67 -16.08 1.79
CA MET A 32 -4.57 -14.69 1.35
C MET A 32 -3.10 -14.29 1.24
N LYS A 33 -2.68 -13.72 0.12
CA LYS A 33 -1.29 -13.28 -0.12
C LYS A 33 -1.17 -11.78 0.07
N ILE A 34 -0.33 -11.37 0.99
CA ILE A 34 -0.04 -9.96 1.29
C ILE A 34 1.39 -9.64 0.89
N LEU A 35 1.55 -8.76 -0.09
CA LEU A 35 2.83 -8.20 -0.47
C LEU A 35 3.01 -6.83 0.18
N ALA A 36 4.04 -6.68 1.00
CA ALA A 36 4.42 -5.40 1.58
C ALA A 36 5.58 -4.78 0.80
N ALA A 37 5.35 -3.65 0.15
CA ALA A 37 6.38 -2.80 -0.42
C ALA A 37 6.84 -1.82 0.66
N GLN A 38 8.04 -2.01 1.19
CA GLN A 38 8.63 -1.17 2.23
C GLN A 38 9.60 -0.17 1.61
N GLY A 39 9.24 1.11 1.64
CA GLY A 39 9.96 2.21 0.99
C GLY A 39 10.70 3.14 1.95
N SER A 40 11.05 2.68 3.15
CA SER A 40 11.93 3.48 4.02
C SER A 40 13.39 3.44 3.54
N PRO A 41 14.11 4.56 3.55
CA PRO A 41 15.55 4.58 3.24
C PRO A 41 16.41 3.83 4.27
N ARG A 42 15.86 3.52 5.44
CA ARG A 42 16.51 2.69 6.49
C ARG A 42 15.63 1.46 6.77
N PRO A 43 15.55 0.49 5.85
CA PRO A 43 14.48 -0.50 5.82
C PRO A 43 14.25 -1.21 7.15
N LYS A 44 15.23 -1.96 7.64
CA LYS A 44 15.10 -2.78 8.87
C LYS A 44 15.17 -1.97 10.18
N MET A 45 15.69 -0.74 10.11
CA MET A 45 15.89 0.14 11.27
C MET A 45 14.86 1.26 11.38
N SER A 46 13.84 1.27 10.51
CA SER A 46 12.87 2.35 10.47
C SER A 46 11.71 2.16 11.45
N ASN A 47 11.08 3.28 11.82
CA ASN A 47 9.85 3.26 12.59
C ASN A 47 8.68 2.67 11.77
N THR A 48 8.70 2.85 10.45
CA THR A 48 7.75 2.21 9.53
C THR A 48 7.81 0.69 9.64
N GLU A 49 9.02 0.12 9.75
CA GLU A 49 9.23 -1.32 9.89
C GLU A 49 8.59 -1.87 11.16
N VAL A 50 8.65 -1.15 12.27
CA VAL A 50 8.04 -1.56 13.54
C VAL A 50 6.53 -1.75 13.37
N LEU A 51 5.84 -0.78 12.77
CA LEU A 51 4.40 -0.87 12.49
C LEU A 51 4.08 -1.98 11.49
N LEU A 52 4.88 -2.07 10.42
CA LEU A 52 4.69 -3.06 9.36
C LEU A 52 4.80 -4.49 9.90
N GLN A 53 5.80 -4.79 10.71
CA GLN A 53 6.01 -6.14 11.23
C GLN A 53 4.89 -6.56 12.20
N GLU A 54 4.35 -5.64 13.00
CA GLU A 54 3.18 -5.93 13.82
C GLU A 54 1.93 -6.22 12.99
N PHE A 55 1.66 -5.40 11.98
CA PHE A 55 0.57 -5.65 11.02
C PHE A 55 0.72 -7.02 10.34
N LEU A 56 1.89 -7.31 9.76
CA LEU A 56 2.14 -8.58 9.09
C LEU A 56 2.08 -9.77 10.06
N GLY A 57 2.55 -9.58 11.30
CA GLY A 57 2.41 -10.57 12.38
C GLY A 57 0.95 -10.92 12.68
N GLY A 58 0.09 -9.89 12.75
CA GLY A 58 -1.35 -10.08 12.89
C GLY A 58 -1.97 -10.82 11.71
N ALA A 59 -1.60 -10.43 10.49
CA ALA A 59 -2.09 -11.07 9.28
C ALA A 59 -1.68 -12.56 9.19
N ARG A 60 -0.41 -12.89 9.51
CA ARG A 60 0.05 -14.28 9.57
C ARG A 60 -0.70 -15.09 10.63
N ASN A 61 -0.94 -14.52 11.80
CA ASN A 61 -1.72 -15.18 12.86
C ASN A 61 -3.17 -15.46 12.43
N ALA A 62 -3.68 -14.69 11.47
CA ALA A 62 -5.01 -14.90 10.89
C ALA A 62 -5.00 -15.82 9.64
N GLY A 63 -3.83 -16.38 9.25
CA GLY A 63 -3.70 -17.35 8.17
C GLY A 63 -3.27 -16.78 6.81
N ALA A 64 -2.81 -15.51 6.73
CA ALA A 64 -2.28 -14.97 5.50
C ALA A 64 -0.80 -15.35 5.27
N GLU A 65 -0.44 -15.52 4.01
CA GLU A 65 0.96 -15.54 3.57
C GLU A 65 1.43 -14.10 3.38
N THR A 66 2.59 -13.76 3.93
CA THR A 66 3.13 -12.40 3.83
C THR A 66 4.53 -12.40 3.26
N GLU A 67 4.79 -11.48 2.34
CA GLU A 67 6.13 -11.20 1.81
C GLU A 67 6.43 -9.71 1.96
N THR A 68 7.66 -9.38 2.37
CA THR A 68 8.15 -7.99 2.42
C THR A 68 9.23 -7.78 1.39
N VAL A 69 9.06 -6.78 0.54
CA VAL A 69 10.06 -6.28 -0.37
C VAL A 69 10.60 -4.96 0.15
N TYR A 70 11.87 -4.93 0.51
CA TYR A 70 12.58 -3.72 0.90
C TYR A 70 13.05 -3.01 -0.37
N LEU A 71 12.32 -1.96 -0.77
CA LEU A 71 12.57 -1.28 -2.05
C LEU A 71 13.97 -0.64 -2.12
N GLN A 72 14.54 -0.24 -0.97
CA GLN A 72 15.89 0.33 -0.89
C GLN A 72 16.98 -0.70 -1.23
N GLU A 73 16.67 -2.00 -1.13
CA GLU A 73 17.59 -3.10 -1.48
C GLU A 73 17.41 -3.53 -2.95
N LYS A 74 16.63 -2.78 -3.74
CA LYS A 74 16.31 -3.09 -5.13
C LYS A 74 16.82 -2.03 -6.08
N ASP A 75 17.26 -2.48 -7.25
CA ASP A 75 17.54 -1.60 -8.37
C ASP A 75 16.19 -1.25 -9.05
N ILE A 76 15.75 -0.02 -8.88
CA ILE A 76 14.50 0.50 -9.46
C ILE A 76 14.76 1.85 -10.08
N HIS A 77 14.91 1.88 -11.41
CA HIS A 77 15.03 3.15 -12.13
C HIS A 77 13.71 3.93 -12.12
N PRO A 78 13.74 5.26 -11.99
CA PRO A 78 12.55 6.11 -12.20
C PRO A 78 11.93 5.89 -13.57
N CYS A 79 10.59 6.01 -13.65
CA CYS A 79 9.89 5.96 -14.94
C CYS A 79 10.22 7.19 -15.78
N VAL A 80 10.64 6.97 -17.05
CA VAL A 80 10.94 8.07 -17.99
C VAL A 80 9.76 8.41 -18.92
N GLY A 81 8.59 7.83 -18.71
CA GLY A 81 7.39 8.12 -19.51
C GLY A 81 7.48 7.74 -20.99
N CYS A 82 8.32 6.79 -21.37
CA CYS A 82 8.53 6.41 -22.77
C CYS A 82 7.38 5.58 -23.37
N PHE A 83 6.42 5.10 -22.57
CA PHE A 83 5.27 4.27 -22.95
C PHE A 83 5.59 3.00 -23.75
N SER A 84 6.85 2.57 -23.83
CA SER A 84 7.22 1.33 -24.51
C SER A 84 6.48 0.11 -23.96
N CYS A 85 6.22 0.07 -22.66
CA CYS A 85 5.45 -0.98 -21.99
C CYS A 85 3.96 -1.01 -22.39
N TRP A 86 3.49 -0.05 -23.15
CA TRP A 86 2.16 -0.02 -23.76
C TRP A 86 2.18 -0.31 -25.26
N VAL A 87 3.18 0.21 -25.97
CA VAL A 87 3.19 0.27 -27.44
C VAL A 87 4.13 -0.77 -28.05
N LYS A 88 5.39 -0.83 -27.60
CA LYS A 88 6.43 -1.70 -28.20
C LYS A 88 6.50 -3.08 -27.58
N THR A 89 6.45 -3.14 -26.25
CA THR A 89 6.55 -4.36 -25.46
C THR A 89 5.43 -4.43 -24.42
N PRO A 90 4.16 -4.63 -24.84
CA PRO A 90 3.01 -4.57 -23.93
C PRO A 90 3.19 -5.42 -22.68
N GLY A 91 3.13 -4.77 -21.50
CA GLY A 91 3.31 -5.43 -20.22
C GLY A 91 4.77 -5.54 -19.73
N VAL A 92 5.76 -5.15 -20.56
CA VAL A 92 7.20 -5.26 -20.24
C VAL A 92 7.87 -3.89 -20.30
N CYS A 93 8.57 -3.49 -19.23
CA CYS A 93 9.35 -2.25 -19.22
C CYS A 93 10.69 -2.41 -19.97
N ILE A 94 11.19 -1.30 -20.53
CA ILE A 94 12.49 -1.28 -21.23
C ILE A 94 13.69 -1.41 -20.29
N PHE A 95 13.56 -1.03 -19.01
CA PHE A 95 14.65 -1.12 -18.04
C PHE A 95 14.88 -2.57 -17.62
N LYS A 96 16.17 -2.92 -17.56
CA LYS A 96 16.65 -4.22 -17.07
C LYS A 96 17.07 -4.06 -15.61
N ASP A 97 16.10 -4.00 -14.73
CA ASP A 97 16.24 -3.82 -13.28
C ASP A 97 15.36 -4.82 -12.51
N ASP A 98 15.17 -4.63 -11.20
CA ASP A 98 14.38 -5.55 -10.38
C ASP A 98 12.86 -5.49 -10.62
N MET A 99 12.37 -4.48 -11.35
CA MET A 99 10.92 -4.27 -11.52
C MET A 99 10.17 -5.43 -12.19
N PRO A 100 10.71 -6.17 -13.17
CA PRO A 100 9.99 -7.34 -13.73
C PRO A 100 9.58 -8.35 -12.65
N GLY A 101 10.51 -8.72 -11.76
CA GLY A 101 10.19 -9.62 -10.64
C GLY A 101 9.21 -9.03 -9.63
N LEU A 102 9.30 -7.71 -9.39
CA LEU A 102 8.36 -7.01 -8.51
C LEU A 102 6.94 -6.93 -9.11
N LEU A 103 6.82 -6.75 -10.42
CA LEU A 103 5.52 -6.78 -11.12
C LEU A 103 4.84 -8.14 -10.98
N GLU A 104 5.58 -9.25 -11.07
CA GLU A 104 5.04 -10.59 -10.85
C GLU A 104 4.54 -10.77 -9.40
N LYS A 105 5.32 -10.31 -8.41
CA LYS A 105 4.89 -10.33 -7.00
C LYS A 105 3.63 -9.50 -6.78
N VAL A 106 3.56 -8.30 -7.37
CA VAL A 106 2.37 -7.44 -7.32
C VAL A 106 1.16 -8.11 -7.97
N ARG A 107 1.35 -8.85 -9.08
CA ARG A 107 0.27 -9.62 -9.73
C ARG A 107 -0.24 -10.77 -8.87
N GLY A 108 0.67 -11.41 -8.13
CA GLY A 108 0.35 -12.55 -7.28
C GLY A 108 -0.26 -12.21 -5.93
N GLY A 109 -0.20 -10.94 -5.50
CA GLY A 109 -0.70 -10.49 -4.20
C GLY A 109 -2.19 -10.12 -4.23
N ASP A 110 -2.93 -10.54 -3.20
CA ASP A 110 -4.31 -10.13 -2.98
C ASP A 110 -4.38 -8.75 -2.33
N ILE A 111 -3.40 -8.43 -1.48
CA ILE A 111 -3.25 -7.13 -0.82
C ILE A 111 -1.84 -6.60 -1.05
N ILE A 112 -1.76 -5.33 -1.42
CA ILE A 112 -0.49 -4.60 -1.48
C ILE A 112 -0.45 -3.61 -0.32
N VAL A 113 0.53 -3.77 0.56
CA VAL A 113 0.82 -2.84 1.65
C VAL A 113 1.89 -1.86 1.17
N TYR A 114 1.56 -0.59 1.17
CA TYR A 114 2.50 0.50 0.91
C TYR A 114 2.99 1.04 2.26
N ALA A 115 4.22 0.71 2.65
CA ALA A 115 4.79 1.07 3.94
C ALA A 115 6.00 2.00 3.77
N PHE A 116 5.90 3.25 4.23
CA PHE A 116 6.97 4.26 4.08
C PHE A 116 6.83 5.39 5.11
N PRO A 117 7.93 6.06 5.52
CA PRO A 117 7.84 7.29 6.29
C PRO A 117 7.31 8.42 5.40
N LEU A 118 6.51 9.31 5.98
CA LEU A 118 6.03 10.50 5.30
C LEU A 118 7.21 11.49 5.11
N TYR A 119 7.65 11.68 3.88
CA TYR A 119 8.70 12.62 3.52
C TYR A 119 8.10 13.75 2.69
N ASN A 120 8.29 14.97 3.17
CA ASN A 120 7.75 16.16 2.53
C ASN A 120 6.26 15.99 2.15
N TYR A 121 5.45 15.51 3.11
CA TYR A 121 4.00 15.26 3.01
C TYR A 121 3.58 14.18 1.98
N ASN A 122 4.52 13.38 1.49
CA ASN A 122 4.28 12.37 0.46
C ASN A 122 5.10 11.09 0.72
N MET A 123 5.01 10.14 -0.22
CA MET A 123 5.83 8.94 -0.20
C MET A 123 7.30 9.26 -0.48
N THR A 124 8.18 8.36 -0.06
CA THR A 124 9.62 8.45 -0.37
C THR A 124 9.89 8.31 -1.86
N ALA A 125 11.02 8.81 -2.33
CA ALA A 125 11.41 8.75 -3.74
C ALA A 125 11.40 7.31 -4.29
N ILE A 126 11.96 6.34 -3.54
CA ILE A 126 11.98 4.94 -3.97
C ILE A 126 10.58 4.31 -4.05
N MET A 127 9.68 4.65 -3.11
CA MET A 127 8.29 4.21 -3.15
C MET A 127 7.58 4.82 -4.37
N LYS A 128 7.86 6.08 -4.70
CA LYS A 128 7.30 6.74 -5.87
C LYS A 128 7.82 6.12 -7.17
N ALA A 129 9.11 5.82 -7.27
CA ALA A 129 9.69 5.12 -8.40
C ALA A 129 9.03 3.74 -8.59
N PHE A 130 8.89 2.94 -7.52
CA PHE A 130 8.17 1.68 -7.56
C PHE A 130 6.74 1.85 -8.07
N GLN A 131 5.98 2.81 -7.54
CA GLN A 131 4.58 3.05 -7.91
C GLN A 131 4.45 3.45 -9.39
N GLU A 132 5.30 4.33 -9.90
CA GLU A 132 5.28 4.75 -11.32
C GLU A 132 5.58 3.60 -12.26
N ARG A 133 6.44 2.67 -11.83
CA ARG A 133 6.84 1.51 -12.61
C ARG A 133 5.79 0.36 -12.59
N LEU A 134 4.61 0.58 -11.99
CA LEU A 134 3.46 -0.32 -12.12
C LEU A 134 2.67 -0.12 -13.43
N LEU A 135 3.03 0.86 -14.25
CA LEU A 135 2.37 1.18 -15.53
C LEU A 135 2.21 -0.03 -16.49
N PRO A 136 3.14 -1.00 -16.56
CA PRO A 136 2.97 -2.21 -17.38
C PRO A 136 1.73 -3.05 -17.03
N LEU A 137 1.18 -2.90 -15.83
CA LEU A 137 0.02 -3.66 -15.35
C LEU A 137 -1.32 -3.17 -15.91
N VAL A 138 -1.34 -2.06 -16.63
CA VAL A 138 -2.55 -1.47 -17.21
C VAL A 138 -2.42 -1.28 -18.72
N HIS A 139 -3.57 -1.18 -19.40
CA HIS A 139 -3.63 -0.86 -20.83
C HIS A 139 -3.63 0.66 -21.06
N PRO A 140 -3.21 1.15 -22.25
CA PRO A 140 -3.21 2.57 -22.57
C PRO A 140 -4.60 3.19 -22.76
N HIS A 141 -5.61 2.36 -23.00
CA HIS A 141 -6.97 2.82 -23.27
C HIS A 141 -7.63 3.48 -22.07
N PHE A 142 -8.55 4.37 -22.31
CA PHE A 142 -9.41 4.97 -21.29
C PHE A 142 -10.75 4.24 -21.24
N VAL A 143 -11.15 3.81 -20.04
CA VAL A 143 -12.49 3.29 -19.78
C VAL A 143 -13.16 4.13 -18.72
N LYS A 144 -14.43 4.49 -18.91
CA LYS A 144 -15.21 5.23 -17.93
C LYS A 144 -15.71 4.29 -16.85
N THR A 145 -15.51 4.65 -15.58
CA THR A 145 -16.01 3.90 -14.43
C THR A 145 -16.62 4.91 -13.46
N GLY A 146 -17.95 4.89 -13.36
CA GLY A 146 -18.67 5.98 -12.70
C GLY A 146 -18.41 7.31 -13.42
N GLU A 147 -17.91 8.31 -12.69
CA GLU A 147 -17.62 9.64 -13.25
C GLU A 147 -16.14 9.85 -13.64
N VAL A 148 -15.29 8.83 -13.50
CA VAL A 148 -13.86 8.95 -13.78
C VAL A 148 -13.43 8.04 -14.92
N TYR A 149 -12.43 8.49 -15.68
CA TYR A 149 -11.73 7.66 -16.65
C TYR A 149 -10.52 7.01 -15.99
N ARG A 150 -10.29 5.74 -16.34
CA ARG A 150 -9.11 5.00 -15.85
C ARG A 150 -8.53 4.11 -16.95
N HIS A 151 -7.31 3.67 -16.73
CA HIS A 151 -6.70 2.63 -17.54
C HIS A 151 -7.19 1.25 -17.07
N PRO A 152 -7.76 0.41 -17.98
CA PRO A 152 -8.19 -0.93 -17.58
C PRO A 152 -6.98 -1.79 -17.22
N PRO A 153 -7.11 -2.70 -16.24
CA PRO A 153 -6.05 -3.61 -15.87
C PRO A 153 -5.72 -4.56 -17.03
N ARG A 154 -4.44 -4.84 -17.24
CA ARG A 154 -3.98 -5.80 -18.26
C ARG A 154 -4.21 -7.25 -17.83
N TYR A 155 -4.26 -7.49 -16.55
CA TYR A 155 -4.42 -8.81 -15.94
C TYR A 155 -5.64 -8.80 -15.03
N ALA A 156 -6.29 -9.95 -14.87
CA ALA A 156 -7.34 -10.12 -13.87
C ALA A 156 -6.70 -9.97 -12.47
N MET A 157 -7.00 -8.86 -11.79
CA MET A 157 -6.44 -8.52 -10.48
C MET A 157 -7.55 -7.98 -9.59
N ASN A 158 -7.77 -8.62 -8.45
CA ASN A 158 -8.70 -8.16 -7.43
C ASN A 158 -7.90 -7.73 -6.19
N ARG A 159 -7.03 -6.75 -6.37
CA ARG A 159 -6.12 -6.27 -5.32
C ARG A 159 -6.80 -5.24 -4.44
N LYS A 160 -6.40 -5.26 -3.18
CA LYS A 160 -6.72 -4.24 -2.19
C LYS A 160 -5.44 -3.53 -1.77
N MET A 161 -5.56 -2.36 -1.18
CA MET A 161 -4.43 -1.56 -0.71
C MET A 161 -4.52 -1.32 0.80
N VAL A 162 -3.37 -1.33 1.46
CA VAL A 162 -3.19 -0.83 2.83
C VAL A 162 -2.07 0.20 2.81
N LEU A 163 -2.29 1.32 3.48
CA LEU A 163 -1.29 2.37 3.68
C LEU A 163 -0.76 2.31 5.10
N ILE A 164 0.55 2.14 5.27
CA ILE A 164 1.24 2.24 6.57
C ILE A 164 2.25 3.37 6.47
N SER A 165 2.08 4.41 7.28
CA SER A 165 3.01 5.53 7.28
C SER A 165 3.19 6.13 8.67
N ASN A 166 4.31 6.80 8.89
CA ASN A 166 4.60 7.57 10.09
C ASN A 166 5.30 8.88 9.74
N CYS A 167 5.17 9.88 10.61
CA CYS A 167 5.86 11.16 10.44
C CYS A 167 6.47 11.62 11.78
N GLY A 168 7.31 12.64 11.72
CA GLY A 168 7.93 13.23 12.92
C GLY A 168 7.03 14.23 13.67
N PHE A 169 5.97 14.71 13.02
CA PHE A 169 5.05 15.70 13.58
C PHE A 169 3.98 15.06 14.48
N PRO A 170 3.42 15.83 15.43
CA PRO A 170 2.42 15.32 16.38
C PRO A 170 1.00 15.17 15.77
N GLU A 171 0.68 15.92 14.69
CA GLU A 171 -0.69 15.98 14.17
C GLU A 171 -0.91 14.98 13.02
N VAL A 172 -2.06 14.36 13.03
CA VAL A 172 -2.52 13.44 11.96
C VAL A 172 -2.79 14.19 10.64
N SER A 173 -3.06 15.49 10.71
CA SER A 173 -3.33 16.34 9.54
C SER A 173 -2.18 16.38 8.54
N HIS A 174 -0.95 16.13 8.96
CA HIS A 174 0.21 16.02 8.05
C HIS A 174 0.06 14.90 7.01
N PHE A 175 -0.76 13.90 7.27
CA PHE A 175 -1.02 12.81 6.32
C PHE A 175 -2.11 13.14 5.28
N GLU A 176 -2.78 14.29 5.33
CA GLU A 176 -3.88 14.59 4.39
C GLU A 176 -3.44 14.55 2.92
N GLY A 177 -2.24 15.03 2.61
CA GLY A 177 -1.69 14.99 1.26
C GLY A 177 -1.63 13.56 0.71
N ILE A 178 -0.98 12.67 1.46
CA ILE A 178 -0.82 11.27 1.06
C ILE A 178 -2.15 10.50 1.07
N ARG A 179 -3.06 10.78 1.99
CA ARG A 179 -4.42 10.23 1.98
C ARG A 179 -5.15 10.55 0.69
N ARG A 180 -5.08 11.80 0.21
CA ARG A 180 -5.69 12.21 -1.07
C ARG A 180 -5.09 11.45 -2.25
N VAL A 181 -3.77 11.23 -2.26
CA VAL A 181 -3.09 10.42 -3.29
C VAL A 181 -3.66 9.00 -3.32
N PHE A 182 -3.76 8.31 -2.17
CA PHE A 182 -4.27 6.95 -2.10
C PHE A 182 -5.76 6.85 -2.47
N ARG A 183 -6.57 7.83 -2.10
CA ARG A 183 -7.99 7.90 -2.55
C ARG A 183 -8.12 8.08 -4.06
N HIS A 184 -7.21 8.84 -4.69
CA HIS A 184 -7.16 8.92 -6.15
C HIS A 184 -6.67 7.61 -6.77
N MET A 185 -5.68 6.95 -6.18
CA MET A 185 -5.24 5.62 -6.62
C MET A 185 -6.38 4.60 -6.56
N GLU A 186 -7.15 4.58 -5.47
CA GLU A 186 -8.34 3.74 -5.33
C GLU A 186 -9.33 3.96 -6.48
N LYS A 187 -9.71 5.21 -6.74
CA LYS A 187 -10.64 5.57 -7.82
C LYS A 187 -10.10 5.20 -9.20
N SER A 188 -8.83 5.43 -9.45
CA SER A 188 -8.20 5.22 -10.76
C SER A 188 -7.81 3.78 -11.03
N SER A 189 -7.41 3.00 -10.03
CA SER A 189 -7.04 1.60 -10.18
C SER A 189 -8.20 0.63 -9.97
N GLY A 190 -9.22 1.04 -9.22
CA GLY A 190 -10.29 0.18 -8.75
C GLY A 190 -9.85 -0.78 -7.63
N ALA A 191 -8.66 -0.60 -7.06
CA ALA A 191 -8.17 -1.35 -5.91
C ALA A 191 -8.59 -0.63 -4.63
N PRO A 192 -9.50 -1.19 -3.79
CA PRO A 192 -9.97 -0.52 -2.58
C PRO A 192 -8.84 -0.26 -1.58
N LEU A 193 -8.83 0.93 -0.96
CA LEU A 193 -8.03 1.22 0.21
C LEU A 193 -8.76 0.69 1.46
N ILE A 194 -8.24 -0.39 2.05
CA ILE A 194 -8.91 -1.13 3.13
C ILE A 194 -8.32 -0.88 4.51
N GLY A 195 -7.32 -0.03 4.63
CA GLY A 195 -6.73 0.37 5.92
C GLY A 195 -5.69 1.46 5.77
N GLU A 196 -5.66 2.37 6.76
CA GLU A 196 -4.72 3.48 6.87
C GLU A 196 -4.08 3.50 8.27
N LEU A 197 -2.93 2.87 8.43
CA LEU A 197 -2.15 2.88 9.67
C LEU A 197 -1.21 4.09 9.66
N LEU A 198 -1.70 5.22 10.11
CA LEU A 198 -0.99 6.51 10.05
C LEU A 198 -0.58 6.95 11.45
N MET A 199 0.71 6.86 11.77
CA MET A 199 1.21 7.18 13.09
C MET A 199 1.94 8.53 13.12
N PRO A 200 1.38 9.58 13.75
CA PRO A 200 2.11 10.78 14.08
C PRO A 200 3.19 10.48 15.14
N ALA A 201 4.21 11.33 15.22
CA ALA A 201 5.31 11.18 16.17
C ALA A 201 5.99 9.80 16.16
N GLY A 202 6.20 9.24 14.96
CA GLY A 202 6.72 7.88 14.76
C GLY A 202 8.08 7.61 15.41
N GLN A 203 8.89 8.65 15.67
CA GLN A 203 10.15 8.53 16.41
C GLN A 203 9.97 8.00 17.83
N LEU A 204 8.79 8.13 18.41
CA LEU A 204 8.49 7.64 19.76
C LEU A 204 8.42 6.11 19.83
N LEU A 205 8.21 5.41 18.72
CA LEU A 205 8.10 3.93 18.67
C LEU A 205 9.29 3.17 19.27
N ARG A 206 10.44 3.84 19.44
CA ARG A 206 11.68 3.23 19.94
C ARG A 206 12.16 3.84 21.26
N VAL A 207 11.30 4.60 21.93
CA VAL A 207 11.64 5.26 23.19
C VAL A 207 11.27 4.35 24.36
N GLU A 208 12.25 3.68 24.97
CA GLU A 208 12.06 2.70 26.06
C GLU A 208 11.16 3.18 27.21
N PRO A 209 11.30 4.41 27.75
CA PRO A 209 10.41 4.89 28.81
C PRO A 209 8.92 4.97 28.41
N LEU A 210 8.60 4.88 27.13
CA LEU A 210 7.22 4.91 26.61
C LEU A 210 6.66 3.53 26.22
N LYS A 211 7.38 2.46 26.52
CA LYS A 211 7.10 1.09 26.08
C LYS A 211 5.64 0.67 26.30
N GLU A 212 5.07 0.94 27.46
CA GLU A 212 3.68 0.59 27.76
C GLU A 212 2.67 1.31 26.85
N LYS A 213 2.86 2.62 26.64
CA LYS A 213 1.99 3.42 25.75
C LYS A 213 2.14 2.98 24.29
N ILE A 214 3.36 2.68 23.89
CA ILE A 214 3.70 2.20 22.54
C ILE A 214 3.11 0.82 22.30
N GLN A 215 3.12 -0.06 23.31
CA GLN A 215 2.55 -1.40 23.19
C GLN A 215 1.08 -1.39 22.78
N VAL A 216 0.30 -0.42 23.25
CA VAL A 216 -1.11 -0.26 22.83
C VAL A 216 -1.23 0.02 21.33
N ILE A 217 -0.35 0.88 20.80
CA ILE A 217 -0.31 1.20 19.36
C ILE A 217 0.14 -0.01 18.54
N LEU A 218 1.15 -0.75 19.00
CA LEU A 218 1.65 -1.94 18.34
C LEU A 218 0.60 -3.06 18.33
N GLN A 219 -0.13 -3.23 19.42
CA GLN A 219 -1.27 -4.17 19.47
C GLN A 219 -2.38 -3.76 18.50
N ALA A 220 -2.66 -2.47 18.35
CA ALA A 220 -3.61 -1.99 17.35
C ALA A 220 -3.11 -2.28 15.91
N ALA A 221 -1.82 -2.09 15.64
CA ALA A 221 -1.25 -2.45 14.33
C ALA A 221 -1.34 -3.96 14.07
N ARG A 222 -1.11 -4.80 15.08
CA ARG A 222 -1.30 -6.27 14.99
C ARG A 222 -2.77 -6.62 14.77
N ARG A 223 -3.69 -5.98 15.48
CA ARG A 223 -5.14 -6.15 15.30
C ARG A 223 -5.55 -5.78 13.88
N ALA A 224 -5.04 -4.68 13.32
CA ALA A 224 -5.31 -4.28 11.93
C ALA A 224 -4.97 -5.40 10.93
N GLY A 225 -3.86 -6.10 11.13
CA GLY A 225 -3.49 -7.26 10.30
C GLY A 225 -4.49 -8.41 10.40
N VAL A 226 -5.00 -8.70 11.60
CA VAL A 226 -6.06 -9.71 11.80
C VAL A 226 -7.35 -9.29 11.11
N GLU A 227 -7.79 -8.05 11.31
CA GLU A 227 -9.03 -7.50 10.72
C GLU A 227 -9.02 -7.54 9.20
N VAL A 228 -7.90 -7.19 8.57
CA VAL A 228 -7.76 -7.22 7.11
C VAL A 228 -7.99 -8.63 6.55
N VAL A 229 -7.52 -9.66 7.25
CA VAL A 229 -7.67 -11.06 6.79
C VAL A 229 -9.08 -11.59 7.09
N ARG A 230 -9.64 -11.28 8.25
CA ARG A 230 -10.92 -11.85 8.71
C ARG A 230 -12.14 -11.06 8.22
N GLU A 231 -12.01 -9.73 8.19
CA GLU A 231 -13.11 -8.79 7.94
C GLU A 231 -12.97 -8.08 6.60
N GLY A 232 -11.79 -8.19 5.97
CA GLY A 232 -11.50 -7.61 4.66
C GLY A 232 -11.15 -6.13 4.68
N ARG A 233 -11.08 -5.49 5.86
CA ARG A 233 -10.71 -4.09 6.07
C ARG A 233 -10.30 -3.85 7.52
N VAL A 234 -9.55 -2.78 7.75
CA VAL A 234 -9.25 -2.28 9.10
C VAL A 234 -10.45 -1.50 9.64
N SER A 235 -10.78 -1.66 10.90
CA SER A 235 -11.83 -0.90 11.58
C SER A 235 -11.38 0.53 11.89
N GLY A 236 -12.33 1.48 11.86
CA GLY A 236 -12.03 2.87 12.23
C GLY A 236 -11.55 3.00 13.69
N GLU A 237 -11.98 2.11 14.59
CA GLU A 237 -11.50 2.08 15.97
C GLU A 237 -10.00 1.73 16.02
N THR A 238 -9.57 0.73 15.26
CA THR A 238 -8.17 0.31 15.19
C THR A 238 -7.30 1.42 14.58
N GLU A 239 -7.77 2.07 13.51
CA GLU A 239 -7.07 3.22 12.92
C GLU A 239 -6.94 4.39 13.91
N ALA A 240 -8.03 4.75 14.59
CA ALA A 240 -8.02 5.80 15.60
C ALA A 240 -7.08 5.50 16.77
N GLN A 241 -6.97 4.24 17.19
CA GLN A 241 -6.05 3.83 18.26
C GLN A 241 -4.58 4.03 17.84
N ILE A 242 -4.22 3.76 16.58
CA ILE A 242 -2.87 3.99 16.04
C ILE A 242 -2.56 5.49 15.95
N GLN A 243 -3.56 6.30 15.62
CA GLN A 243 -3.44 7.75 15.47
C GLN A 243 -3.46 8.50 16.81
N LYS A 244 -3.77 7.83 17.92
CA LYS A 244 -3.89 8.47 19.24
C LYS A 244 -2.56 9.06 19.69
N PRO A 245 -2.51 10.37 19.99
CA PRO A 245 -1.27 11.01 20.40
C PRO A 245 -0.83 10.51 21.78
N ILE A 246 0.49 10.28 21.94
CA ILE A 246 1.12 9.90 23.22
C ILE A 246 1.33 11.13 24.10
N PHE A 247 1.61 12.28 23.47
CA PHE A 247 1.80 13.59 24.07
C PHE A 247 0.95 14.64 23.36
N SER A 248 0.70 15.78 24.01
CA SER A 248 0.15 16.93 23.29
C SER A 248 1.15 17.44 22.26
N ALA A 249 0.66 18.18 21.26
CA ALA A 249 1.51 18.77 20.22
C ALA A 249 2.60 19.65 20.83
N ASP A 250 2.24 20.51 21.79
CA ASP A 250 3.18 21.42 22.47
C ASP A 250 4.24 20.66 23.28
N GLN A 251 3.85 19.58 23.97
CA GLN A 251 4.80 18.74 24.70
C GLN A 251 5.81 18.09 23.76
N LEU A 252 5.34 17.52 22.64
CA LEU A 252 6.23 16.89 21.68
C LEU A 252 7.15 17.92 21.00
N ALA A 253 6.62 19.07 20.61
CA ALA A 253 7.41 20.16 20.02
C ALA A 253 8.50 20.65 20.97
N GLY A 254 8.16 20.85 22.25
CA GLY A 254 9.14 21.26 23.28
C GLY A 254 10.26 20.23 23.43
N MET A 255 9.94 18.94 23.53
CA MET A 255 10.95 17.87 23.62
C MET A 255 11.83 17.79 22.36
N ALA A 256 11.23 17.93 21.19
CA ALA A 256 11.95 17.90 19.92
C ALA A 256 12.91 19.09 19.80
N ASN A 257 12.45 20.31 20.11
CA ASN A 257 13.28 21.52 20.07
C ASN A 257 14.47 21.43 21.05
N GLN A 258 14.24 21.01 22.28
CA GLN A 258 15.31 20.77 23.23
C GLN A 258 16.35 19.75 22.75
N THR A 259 15.92 18.74 22.03
CA THR A 259 16.82 17.75 21.44
C THR A 259 17.65 18.38 20.32
N TRP A 260 17.01 19.13 19.43
CA TRP A 260 17.71 19.83 18.36
C TRP A 260 18.70 20.86 18.88
N ASP A 261 18.31 21.65 19.89
CA ASP A 261 19.20 22.66 20.51
C ASP A 261 20.47 22.01 21.07
N ARG A 262 20.34 20.86 21.75
CA ARG A 262 21.52 20.10 22.26
C ARG A 262 22.42 19.61 21.13
N LEU A 263 21.84 19.05 20.06
CA LEU A 263 22.60 18.56 18.91
C LEU A 263 23.30 19.68 18.16
N LEU A 264 22.66 20.84 18.00
CA LEU A 264 23.23 22.01 17.35
C LEU A 264 24.36 22.63 18.14
N GLN A 265 24.35 22.50 19.48
CA GLN A 265 25.41 22.96 20.37
C GLN A 265 26.60 21.98 20.48
N GLY A 266 26.59 20.87 19.75
CA GLY A 266 27.66 19.86 19.74
C GLY A 266 27.68 18.95 20.98
N ASN A 267 26.63 18.93 21.78
CA ASN A 267 26.47 18.13 22.99
C ASN A 267 25.58 16.90 22.73
N GLY A 268 25.84 16.18 21.63
CA GLY A 268 25.09 14.99 21.24
C GLY A 268 25.84 13.69 21.52
#